data_275df61deaffb7213a333d88a558eac4
#
_entry.id   275df61deaffb7213a333d88a558eac4
#
_cell.length_a   1.000
_cell.length_b   1.000
_cell.length_c   1.000
_cell.angle_alpha   90.00
_cell.angle_beta   90.00
_cell.angle_gamma   90.00
#
_symmetry.space_group_name_H-M   'P 1'
#
loop_
_entity.id
_entity.type
_entity.pdbx_description
1 polymer ?
#
loop_
_entity_poly.entity_id
_entity_poly.type
_entity_poly.pdbx_seq_one_letter_code
_entity_poly.pdbx_strand_id
1 'polypeptide(L)'
;MACFLVPVGEAIVTTVVQKVAEHKERKVGSEKTGNTGIKWSRRLSWLNKMLWGGSILLVVDHIWNGEVIFRPPFFTALGNTGGLAVMLREMATLGVAMAAAVTAVWGLMILIAELRAKARVRPDLQQL
;
A
#
# COMPACT_ATOMS: atom_id res chain seq x y z
N MET A 1 8.97 18.53 -2.08
CA MET A 1 8.23 18.37 -0.84
C MET A 1 8.05 16.90 -0.51
N ALA A 2 7.74 16.50 0.74
CA ALA A 2 7.93 15.12 1.19
C ALA A 2 6.62 14.30 1.29
N CYS A 3 5.65 14.54 0.40
CA CYS A 3 4.35 13.85 0.41
C CYS A 3 4.46 12.33 0.21
N PHE A 4 5.54 11.85 -0.43
CA PHE A 4 5.82 10.42 -0.62
C PHE A 4 6.10 9.67 0.69
N LEU A 5 6.46 10.37 1.79
CA LEU A 5 6.72 9.74 3.08
C LEU A 5 5.48 9.06 3.68
N VAL A 6 4.28 9.55 3.38
CA VAL A 6 3.04 8.95 3.86
C VAL A 6 2.78 7.59 3.21
N PRO A 7 2.79 7.44 1.86
CA PRO A 7 2.72 6.13 1.22
C PRO A 7 3.85 5.18 1.60
N VAL A 8 5.08 5.68 1.82
CA VAL A 8 6.20 4.85 2.31
C VAL A 8 5.92 4.35 3.73
N GLY A 9 5.42 5.20 4.62
CA GLY A 9 5.02 4.82 5.97
C GLY A 9 3.92 3.74 5.95
N GLU A 10 2.92 3.90 5.10
CA GLU A 10 1.87 2.90 4.89
C GLU A 10 2.44 1.59 4.35
N ALA A 11 3.38 1.63 3.39
CA ALA A 11 4.05 0.45 2.86
C ALA A 11 4.83 -0.32 3.93
N ILE A 12 5.53 0.38 4.83
CA ILE A 12 6.24 -0.25 5.96
C ILE A 12 5.25 -0.92 6.91
N VAL A 13 4.18 -0.23 7.32
CA VAL A 13 3.14 -0.78 8.20
C VAL A 13 2.49 -2.00 7.56
N THR A 14 2.13 -1.91 6.28
CA THR A 14 1.52 -3.01 5.52
C THR A 14 2.45 -4.22 5.41
N THR A 15 3.76 -3.98 5.22
CA THR A 15 4.78 -5.05 5.20
C THR A 15 4.85 -5.78 6.54
N VAL A 16 4.84 -5.06 7.66
CA VAL A 16 4.83 -5.64 9.00
C VAL A 16 3.57 -6.45 9.24
N VAL A 17 2.41 -5.89 8.92
CA VAL A 17 1.10 -6.57 9.05
C VAL A 17 1.06 -7.84 8.19
N GLN A 18 1.57 -7.78 6.96
CA GLN A 18 1.67 -8.94 6.09
C GLN A 18 2.50 -10.07 6.72
N LYS A 19 3.70 -9.75 7.23
CA LYS A 19 4.56 -10.74 7.88
C LYS A 19 3.92 -11.34 9.13
N VAL A 20 3.23 -10.54 9.93
CA VAL A 20 2.50 -11.02 11.10
C VAL A 20 1.35 -11.94 10.69
N ALA A 21 0.60 -11.58 9.64
CA ALA A 21 -0.48 -12.41 9.11
C ALA A 21 0.05 -13.75 8.56
N GLU A 22 1.14 -13.74 7.80
CA GLU A 22 1.79 -14.96 7.30
C GLU A 22 2.27 -15.88 8.45
N HIS A 23 2.84 -15.28 9.49
CA HIS A 23 3.29 -16.03 10.66
C HIS A 23 2.12 -16.67 11.42
N LYS A 24 1.02 -15.94 11.55
CA LYS A 24 -0.21 -16.42 12.19
C LYS A 24 -0.87 -17.53 11.37
N GLU A 25 -0.94 -17.39 10.04
CA GLU A 25 -1.47 -18.40 9.14
C GLU A 25 -0.66 -19.72 9.21
N ARG A 26 0.66 -19.62 9.34
CA ARG A 26 1.54 -20.79 9.54
C ARG A 26 1.33 -21.49 10.87
N LYS A 27 1.08 -20.73 11.96
CA LYS A 27 0.87 -21.29 13.31
C LYS A 27 -0.50 -21.95 13.50
N VAL A 28 -1.54 -21.45 12.84
CA VAL A 28 -2.91 -21.95 12.99
C VAL A 28 -3.13 -23.25 12.21
N GLY A 29 -2.15 -23.70 11.45
CA GLY A 29 -2.21 -24.97 10.74
C GLY A 29 -3.28 -25.00 9.65
N SER A 30 -2.96 -25.60 8.58
CA SER A 30 -3.68 -25.80 7.32
C SER A 30 -5.12 -26.35 7.40
N GLU A 31 -5.69 -26.50 8.59
CA GLU A 31 -6.86 -27.37 8.80
C GLU A 31 -8.23 -26.70 8.77
N LYS A 32 -8.30 -25.37 8.76
CA LYS A 32 -9.61 -24.64 8.81
C LYS A 32 -9.83 -23.54 7.78
N THR A 33 -8.95 -23.36 6.83
CA THR A 33 -9.24 -22.41 5.75
C THR A 33 -9.76 -23.20 4.56
N GLY A 34 -11.05 -23.45 4.64
CA GLY A 34 -11.80 -23.99 3.50
C GLY A 34 -11.54 -23.16 2.24
N ASN A 35 -11.46 -23.81 1.15
CA ASN A 35 -11.14 -23.52 -0.24
C ASN A 35 -11.82 -22.28 -0.87
N THR A 36 -12.17 -21.26 -0.12
CA THR A 36 -13.00 -20.14 -0.60
C THR A 36 -12.34 -18.79 -0.27
N GLY A 37 -11.38 -18.40 -1.06
CA GLY A 37 -10.87 -17.04 -1.05
C GLY A 37 -9.35 -16.97 -1.18
N ILE A 38 -8.89 -15.95 -1.86
CA ILE A 38 -7.47 -15.58 -1.89
C ILE A 38 -7.02 -15.35 -0.44
N LYS A 39 -5.98 -16.06 0.01
CA LYS A 39 -5.44 -15.91 1.37
C LYS A 39 -5.16 -14.44 1.68
N TRP A 40 -5.47 -14.02 2.91
CA TRP A 40 -5.32 -12.63 3.34
C TRP A 40 -3.90 -12.08 3.12
N SER A 41 -2.88 -12.89 3.38
CA SER A 41 -1.49 -12.56 3.12
C SER A 41 -1.21 -12.21 1.65
N ARG A 42 -1.84 -12.92 0.71
CA ARG A 42 -1.72 -12.63 -0.73
C ARG A 42 -2.40 -11.31 -1.10
N ARG A 43 -3.51 -10.97 -0.47
CA ARG A 43 -4.20 -9.68 -0.66
C ARG A 43 -3.35 -8.51 -0.19
N LEU A 44 -2.75 -8.64 0.99
CA LEU A 44 -1.80 -7.66 1.54
C LEU A 44 -0.53 -7.54 0.68
N SER A 45 -0.06 -8.65 0.10
CA SER A 45 1.08 -8.63 -0.81
C SER A 45 0.82 -7.78 -2.07
N TRP A 46 -0.39 -7.78 -2.60
CA TRP A 46 -0.75 -6.92 -3.72
C TRP A 46 -0.75 -5.44 -3.35
N LEU A 47 -1.36 -5.09 -2.21
CA LEU A 47 -1.32 -3.73 -1.70
C LEU A 47 0.12 -3.27 -1.47
N ASN A 48 0.92 -4.09 -0.83
CA ASN A 48 2.32 -3.79 -0.53
C ASN A 48 3.15 -3.53 -1.80
N LYS A 49 2.98 -4.35 -2.84
CA LYS A 49 3.63 -4.14 -4.14
C LYS A 49 3.20 -2.83 -4.81
N MET A 50 1.92 -2.47 -4.72
CA MET A 50 1.41 -1.21 -5.25
C MET A 50 1.98 0.00 -4.50
N LEU A 51 2.01 -0.07 -3.16
CA LEU A 51 2.55 0.99 -2.31
C LEU A 51 4.05 1.18 -2.54
N TRP A 52 4.83 0.11 -2.55
CA TRP A 52 6.27 0.20 -2.80
C TRP A 52 6.57 0.69 -4.22
N GLY A 53 5.88 0.17 -5.24
CA GLY A 53 6.05 0.62 -6.63
C GLY A 53 5.72 2.10 -6.80
N GLY A 54 4.59 2.55 -6.27
CA GLY A 54 4.20 3.96 -6.30
C GLY A 54 5.14 4.86 -5.50
N SER A 55 5.58 4.41 -4.33
CA SER A 55 6.52 5.17 -3.48
C SER A 55 7.88 5.35 -4.14
N ILE A 56 8.44 4.31 -4.77
CA ILE A 56 9.71 4.39 -5.51
C ILE A 56 9.58 5.38 -6.67
N LEU A 57 8.49 5.32 -7.42
CA LEU A 57 8.24 6.23 -8.53
C LEU A 57 8.17 7.69 -8.05
N LEU A 58 7.48 7.94 -6.93
CA LEU A 58 7.40 9.27 -6.32
C LEU A 58 8.74 9.76 -5.81
N VAL A 59 9.57 8.89 -5.21
CA VAL A 59 10.92 9.26 -4.78
C VAL A 59 11.78 9.68 -5.97
N VAL A 60 11.71 8.95 -7.09
CA VAL A 60 12.43 9.29 -8.32
C VAL A 60 11.97 10.65 -8.85
N ASP A 61 10.66 10.90 -8.87
CA ASP A 61 10.10 12.18 -9.29
C ASP A 61 10.58 13.36 -8.42
N HIS A 62 10.59 13.19 -7.09
CA HIS A 62 11.07 14.22 -6.15
C HIS A 62 12.58 14.49 -6.28
N ILE A 63 13.38 13.45 -6.57
CA ILE A 63 14.81 13.62 -6.86
C ILE A 63 15.00 14.38 -8.17
N TRP A 64 14.21 14.03 -9.20
CA TRP A 64 14.26 14.69 -10.51
C TRP A 64 13.90 16.18 -10.41
N ASN A 65 12.91 16.51 -9.61
CA ASN A 65 12.50 17.89 -9.35
C ASN A 65 13.44 18.65 -8.38
N GLY A 66 14.49 18.02 -7.85
CA GLY A 66 15.45 18.65 -6.94
C GLY A 66 14.92 18.93 -5.55
N GLU A 67 13.82 18.31 -5.14
CA GLU A 67 13.22 18.49 -3.82
C GLU A 67 13.91 17.65 -2.74
N VAL A 68 14.56 16.55 -3.14
CA VAL A 68 15.38 15.67 -2.32
C VAL A 68 16.81 15.74 -2.81
N ILE A 69 17.73 16.12 -1.95
CA ILE A 69 19.17 16.22 -2.23
C ILE A 69 19.96 15.28 -1.33
N PHE A 70 21.04 14.69 -1.88
CA PHE A 70 21.91 13.76 -1.13
C PHE A 70 22.87 14.44 -0.15
N ARG A 71 22.74 15.77 0.06
CA ARG A 71 23.51 16.55 1.03
C ARG A 71 22.60 17.10 2.12
N PRO A 72 23.05 17.20 3.38
CA PRO A 72 22.27 17.86 4.42
C PRO A 72 22.04 19.36 4.09
N PRO A 73 20.83 19.89 4.28
CA PRO A 73 19.60 19.20 4.68
C PRO A 73 19.02 18.37 3.50
N PHE A 74 18.72 17.09 3.73
CA PHE A 74 18.26 16.14 2.69
C PHE A 74 16.98 16.58 1.97
N PHE A 75 16.20 17.43 2.61
CA PHE A 75 15.01 18.05 2.04
C PHE A 75 15.23 19.57 1.92
N THR A 76 15.03 20.12 0.73
CA THR A 76 15.15 21.57 0.49
C THR A 76 14.20 22.40 1.35
N ALA A 77 13.05 21.84 1.72
CA ALA A 77 12.08 22.47 2.62
C ALA A 77 12.60 22.72 4.03
N LEU A 78 13.58 21.96 4.52
CA LEU A 78 14.16 22.14 5.86
C LEU A 78 15.16 23.31 5.92
N GLY A 79 15.65 23.77 4.78
CA GLY A 79 16.58 24.91 4.70
C GLY A 79 15.93 26.28 4.82
N ASN A 80 14.60 26.39 4.74
CA ASN A 80 13.86 27.63 4.76
C ASN A 80 12.98 27.77 6.00
N THR A 81 12.99 28.94 6.62
CA THR A 81 12.04 29.32 7.68
C THR A 81 10.61 29.26 7.16
N GLY A 82 9.83 28.31 7.65
CA GLY A 82 8.44 28.07 7.19
C GLY A 82 8.27 26.90 6.22
N GLY A 83 9.34 26.40 5.61
CA GLY A 83 9.29 25.23 4.72
C GLY A 83 8.81 23.96 5.39
N LEU A 84 9.15 23.78 6.68
CA LEU A 84 8.68 22.64 7.47
C LEU A 84 7.16 22.63 7.64
N ALA A 85 6.53 23.77 7.91
CA ALA A 85 5.08 23.86 8.07
C ALA A 85 4.35 23.55 6.76
N VAL A 86 4.86 24.03 5.63
CA VAL A 86 4.33 23.72 4.30
C VAL A 86 4.50 22.24 3.99
N MET A 87 5.66 21.67 4.25
CA MET A 87 5.93 20.25 4.06
C MET A 87 4.97 19.36 4.86
N LEU A 88 4.77 19.67 6.15
CA LEU A 88 3.85 18.93 7.02
C LEU A 88 2.39 19.03 6.54
N ARG A 89 1.98 20.22 6.08
CA ARG A 89 0.65 20.42 5.52
C ARG A 89 0.43 19.60 4.24
N GLU A 90 1.40 19.55 3.37
CA GLU A 90 1.34 18.75 2.14
C GLU A 90 1.36 17.25 2.43
N MET A 91 2.16 16.80 3.39
CA MET A 91 2.10 15.41 3.86
C MET A 91 0.72 15.05 4.40
N ALA A 92 0.11 15.93 5.21
CA ALA A 92 -1.21 15.70 5.80
C ALA A 92 -2.35 15.75 4.76
N THR A 93 -2.20 16.47 3.67
CA THR A 93 -3.24 16.60 2.64
C THR A 93 -2.98 15.67 1.46
N LEU A 94 -1.98 15.98 0.64
CA LEU A 94 -1.69 15.24 -0.59
C LEU A 94 -1.16 13.82 -0.30
N GLY A 95 -0.28 13.66 0.68
CA GLY A 95 0.25 12.36 1.06
C GLY A 95 -0.83 11.41 1.55
N VAL A 96 -1.72 11.89 2.43
CA VAL A 96 -2.84 11.09 2.94
C VAL A 96 -3.86 10.81 1.82
N ALA A 97 -4.15 11.77 0.94
CA ALA A 97 -5.04 11.56 -0.19
C ALA A 97 -4.49 10.49 -1.16
N MET A 98 -3.18 10.50 -1.45
CA MET A 98 -2.54 9.45 -2.27
C MET A 98 -2.61 8.07 -1.62
N ALA A 99 -2.29 7.96 -0.34
CA ALA A 99 -2.38 6.71 0.40
C ALA A 99 -3.82 6.17 0.41
N ALA A 100 -4.81 7.01 0.66
CA ALA A 100 -6.22 6.65 0.61
C ALA A 100 -6.66 6.20 -0.78
N ALA A 101 -6.21 6.87 -1.86
CA ALA A 101 -6.52 6.49 -3.23
C ALA A 101 -5.95 5.10 -3.59
N VAL A 102 -4.70 4.82 -3.23
CA VAL A 102 -4.07 3.50 -3.47
C VAL A 102 -4.82 2.41 -2.72
N THR A 103 -5.18 2.64 -1.46
CA THR A 103 -5.93 1.69 -0.63
C THR A 103 -7.34 1.46 -1.19
N ALA A 104 -8.01 2.49 -1.69
CA ALA A 104 -9.32 2.38 -2.33
C ALA A 104 -9.27 1.55 -3.61
N VAL A 105 -8.28 1.77 -4.48
CA VAL A 105 -8.07 0.98 -5.71
C VAL A 105 -7.80 -0.48 -5.36
N TRP A 106 -6.96 -0.74 -4.36
CA TRP A 106 -6.70 -2.09 -3.87
C TRP A 106 -7.98 -2.78 -3.35
N GLY A 107 -8.79 -2.09 -2.54
CA GLY A 107 -10.06 -2.61 -2.04
C GLY A 107 -11.03 -2.96 -3.18
N LEU A 108 -11.11 -2.11 -4.19
CA LEU A 108 -11.92 -2.35 -5.38
C LEU A 108 -11.42 -3.57 -6.17
N MET A 109 -10.12 -3.72 -6.35
CA MET A 109 -9.54 -4.90 -7.01
C MET A 109 -9.87 -6.20 -6.29
N ILE A 110 -9.78 -6.22 -4.95
CA ILE A 110 -10.16 -7.38 -4.15
C ILE A 110 -11.63 -7.69 -4.29
N LEU A 111 -12.49 -6.69 -4.21
CA LEU A 111 -13.93 -6.86 -4.37
C LEU A 111 -14.27 -7.49 -5.74
N ILE A 112 -13.69 -6.97 -6.81
CA ILE A 112 -13.88 -7.52 -8.17
C ILE A 112 -13.37 -8.96 -8.25
N ALA A 113 -12.20 -9.26 -7.67
CA ALA A 113 -11.64 -10.60 -7.65
C ALA A 113 -12.54 -11.60 -6.91
N GLU A 114 -13.13 -11.20 -5.78
CA GLU A 114 -14.07 -12.03 -5.03
C GLU A 114 -15.39 -12.28 -5.78
N LEU A 115 -15.94 -11.22 -6.39
CA LEU A 115 -17.17 -11.35 -7.19
C LEU A 115 -16.96 -12.30 -8.37
N ARG A 116 -15.82 -12.20 -9.06
CA ARG A 116 -15.46 -13.11 -10.15
C ARG A 116 -15.24 -14.55 -9.67
N ALA A 117 -14.61 -14.74 -8.51
CA ALA A 117 -14.42 -16.05 -7.92
C ALA A 117 -15.78 -16.71 -7.58
N LYS A 118 -16.69 -15.97 -6.96
CA LYS A 118 -18.05 -16.45 -6.66
C LYS A 118 -18.85 -16.76 -7.92
N ALA A 119 -18.70 -15.96 -8.97
CA ALA A 119 -19.40 -16.20 -10.25
C ALA A 119 -18.91 -17.48 -10.96
N ARG A 120 -17.63 -17.87 -10.77
CA ARG A 120 -17.08 -19.11 -11.35
C ARG A 120 -17.50 -20.38 -10.60
N VAL A 121 -17.77 -20.29 -9.31
CA VAL A 121 -18.19 -21.43 -8.49
C VAL A 121 -19.66 -21.78 -8.71
N ARG A 122 -20.52 -20.82 -9.11
CA ARG A 122 -21.95 -21.06 -9.33
C ARG A 122 -22.31 -22.04 -10.46
N PRO A 123 -21.62 -22.07 -11.62
CA PRO A 123 -22.01 -23.02 -12.68
C PRO A 123 -21.72 -24.49 -12.35
N ASP A 124 -20.75 -24.75 -11.49
CA ASP A 124 -20.39 -26.13 -11.11
C ASP A 124 -21.45 -26.81 -10.22
N LEU A 125 -22.23 -26.03 -9.47
CA LEU A 125 -23.31 -26.55 -8.63
C LEU A 125 -24.62 -26.78 -9.39
N GLN A 126 -24.76 -26.26 -10.61
CA GLN A 126 -25.96 -26.47 -11.44
C GLN A 126 -25.83 -27.69 -12.36
N GLN A 127 -24.66 -28.32 -12.42
CA GLN A 127 -24.44 -29.56 -13.21
C GLN A 127 -24.49 -30.83 -12.35
N LEU A 128 -24.77 -30.71 -11.08
CA LEU A 128 -25.05 -31.82 -10.18
C LEU A 128 -26.53 -31.94 -9.92
#